data_7b98c86a161e0cf40d782a9cb195ea0a
#
_entry.id   7b98c86a161e0cf40d782a9cb195ea0a
#
_cell.length_a   1.000
_cell.length_b   1.000
_cell.length_c   1.000
_cell.angle_alpha   90.00
_cell.angle_beta   90.00
_cell.angle_gamma   90.00
#
_symmetry.space_group_name_H-M   'P 1'
#
loop_
_entity.id
_entity.type
_entity.pdbx_description
1 polymer ?
#
loop_
_entity_poly.entity_id
_entity_poly.type
_entity_poly.pdbx_seq_one_letter_code
_entity_poly.pdbx_strand_id
1 'polypeptide(L)'
;MSSSFLSVLIQRQAGKYGDRVALRYRDYKTETWIPVSWNQFAATVKTVSNALIELGIGIQENIAVFSQNKPECLYVDFGAFGVRAVTVPFYATSSEAQVHYMVGDAEIRYIFVGEQLQYDVAFRVMLLGSQLKQIIIFDREVKRDERDQTSIYFDDFLKLGEAHPHQAEVDKRTSESGNGDLANILYTSGTTGDSKGVMLHHSCYEAAIPAHDERFPQLGDQDVIMNFLPFTHVFERAWTCWCLSMGCTLSINLRPADIQKTIKEIRPTAMCSVPRFWEKVYAGVQEKINETTGLKKKLMLDAIKVGREHNLDYVYKGLTPPPVLHMKYKFYGKTIYSLLKKTIGIENGRFFPTAGAAIPPAVQEFVLSVGINMVAGYGLTESTATVACENDNDHVVGSVGRIMPHVQVRIGENNEIMLRGEGITHGYYKKEAATKAAFTEDGWFHTGDAGYIKDEHLFLTERIKDLFKTSNGKYIAPQAIEAKLVVDRYIDQISIIADERKFVSALIIPEYKLVKEYAAKKGIRYESMEELLQKPEIIDLFKERIDTLQQQFAHYEQIKRFTLLPHPFSMERGELTNTLKIKRNVLNKNYAAEIEKMYEE
;
A
#
# COMPACT_ATOMS: atom_id res chain seq x y z
N MET A 1 26.66 23.44 6.50
CA MET A 1 25.91 22.17 6.39
C MET A 1 25.06 22.28 5.14
N SER A 2 24.92 21.23 4.33
CA SER A 2 23.99 21.26 3.20
C SER A 2 22.56 21.15 3.72
N SER A 3 21.61 21.90 3.12
CA SER A 3 20.17 21.76 3.40
C SER A 3 19.74 20.31 3.22
N SER A 4 18.71 19.85 3.96
CA SER A 4 18.17 18.52 3.76
C SER A 4 17.63 18.35 2.34
N PHE A 5 17.79 17.15 1.79
CA PHE A 5 17.45 16.86 0.40
C PHE A 5 15.98 17.17 0.07
N LEU A 6 15.02 16.75 0.93
CA LEU A 6 13.59 16.97 0.68
C LEU A 6 13.19 18.44 0.72
N SER A 7 13.85 19.26 1.58
CA SER A 7 13.53 20.68 1.72
C SER A 7 13.82 21.50 0.46
N VAL A 8 14.74 21.04 -0.39
CA VAL A 8 15.16 21.72 -1.62
C VAL A 8 14.78 20.98 -2.91
N LEU A 9 14.21 19.78 -2.78
CA LEU A 9 14.00 18.87 -3.91
C LEU A 9 13.22 19.55 -5.05
N ILE A 10 12.05 20.11 -4.76
CA ILE A 10 11.16 20.64 -5.79
C ILE A 10 11.77 21.87 -6.48
N GLN A 11 12.44 22.75 -5.75
CA GLN A 11 13.15 23.90 -6.30
C GLN A 11 14.31 23.48 -7.20
N ARG A 12 15.09 22.45 -6.80
CA ARG A 12 16.16 21.90 -7.63
C ARG A 12 15.63 21.29 -8.93
N GLN A 13 14.52 20.55 -8.86
CA GLN A 13 13.89 19.94 -10.02
C GLN A 13 13.27 21.01 -10.95
N ALA A 14 12.67 22.06 -10.39
CA ALA A 14 12.19 23.20 -11.19
C ALA A 14 13.32 23.89 -11.95
N GLY A 15 14.47 24.10 -11.31
CA GLY A 15 15.67 24.62 -11.96
C GLY A 15 16.19 23.74 -13.10
N LYS A 16 15.98 22.41 -13.01
CA LYS A 16 16.42 21.45 -14.04
C LYS A 16 15.42 21.27 -15.17
N TYR A 17 14.12 21.24 -14.87
CA TYR A 17 13.07 20.81 -15.79
C TYR A 17 12.10 21.92 -16.22
N GLY A 18 12.06 23.06 -15.54
CA GLY A 18 11.30 24.25 -15.94
C GLY A 18 9.79 23.96 -16.12
N ASP A 19 9.28 24.22 -17.32
CA ASP A 19 7.87 24.06 -17.65
C ASP A 19 7.47 22.64 -18.06
N ARG A 20 8.36 21.68 -17.96
CA ARG A 20 8.01 20.29 -18.16
C ARG A 20 7.01 19.84 -17.08
N VAL A 21 6.09 18.92 -17.43
CA VAL A 21 5.05 18.42 -16.51
C VAL A 21 5.69 17.60 -15.38
N ALA A 22 5.45 18.02 -14.14
CA ALA A 22 5.82 17.32 -12.91
C ALA A 22 4.68 16.45 -12.42
N LEU A 23 3.49 17.01 -12.35
CA LEU A 23 2.29 16.36 -11.84
C LEU A 23 1.16 16.47 -12.85
N ARG A 24 0.23 15.54 -12.80
CA ARG A 24 -1.08 15.69 -13.44
C ARG A 24 -2.14 14.99 -12.60
N TYR A 25 -3.34 15.54 -12.60
CA TYR A 25 -4.50 15.02 -11.90
C TYR A 25 -5.75 15.20 -12.73
N ARG A 26 -6.79 14.41 -12.45
CA ARG A 26 -8.04 14.49 -13.21
C ARG A 26 -8.95 15.58 -12.65
N ASP A 27 -9.40 16.47 -13.50
CA ASP A 27 -10.57 17.31 -13.24
C ASP A 27 -11.84 16.53 -13.62
N TYR A 28 -12.67 16.23 -12.64
CA TYR A 28 -13.92 15.48 -12.85
C TYR A 28 -15.06 16.30 -13.44
N LYS A 29 -14.95 17.63 -13.50
CA LYS A 29 -15.94 18.49 -14.15
C LYS A 29 -15.76 18.51 -15.66
N THR A 30 -14.53 18.63 -16.10
CA THR A 30 -14.16 18.66 -17.52
C THR A 30 -13.75 17.30 -18.07
N GLU A 31 -13.59 16.30 -17.21
CA GLU A 31 -13.06 14.97 -17.53
C GLU A 31 -11.67 14.99 -18.19
N THR A 32 -10.88 16.03 -17.96
CA THR A 32 -9.54 16.22 -18.52
C THR A 32 -8.45 16.04 -17.47
N TRP A 33 -7.24 15.74 -17.93
CA TRP A 33 -6.05 15.71 -17.09
C TRP A 33 -5.40 17.09 -17.04
N ILE A 34 -5.34 17.68 -15.85
CA ILE A 34 -4.73 18.99 -15.61
C ILE A 34 -3.23 18.78 -15.35
N PRO A 35 -2.36 19.32 -16.20
CA PRO A 35 -0.91 19.27 -15.97
C PRO A 35 -0.47 20.37 -15.01
N VAL A 36 0.54 20.08 -14.20
CA VAL A 36 1.27 21.04 -13.36
C VAL A 36 2.75 20.93 -13.72
N SER A 37 3.35 22.02 -14.16
CA SER A 37 4.79 22.05 -14.48
C SER A 37 5.64 22.06 -13.21
N TRP A 38 6.94 21.74 -13.33
CA TRP A 38 7.88 21.86 -12.22
C TRP A 38 7.96 23.29 -11.68
N ASN A 39 7.92 24.30 -12.57
CA ASN A 39 7.88 25.71 -12.17
C ASN A 39 6.63 26.05 -11.37
N GLN A 40 5.46 25.58 -11.81
CA GLN A 40 4.19 25.78 -11.10
C GLN A 40 4.21 25.07 -9.75
N PHE A 41 4.72 23.84 -9.71
CA PHE A 41 4.84 23.07 -8.46
C PHE A 41 5.73 23.82 -7.46
N ALA A 42 6.91 24.26 -7.87
CA ALA A 42 7.84 25.00 -7.03
C ALA A 42 7.26 26.33 -6.53
N ALA A 43 6.56 27.06 -7.41
CA ALA A 43 5.88 28.30 -7.05
C ALA A 43 4.82 28.06 -5.96
N THR A 44 3.96 27.05 -6.14
CA THR A 44 2.94 26.69 -5.15
C THR A 44 3.55 26.26 -3.81
N VAL A 45 4.60 25.42 -3.84
CA VAL A 45 5.34 25.01 -2.62
C VAL A 45 5.89 26.24 -1.88
N LYS A 46 6.45 27.22 -2.60
CA LYS A 46 6.95 28.46 -2.02
C LYS A 46 5.83 29.27 -1.35
N THR A 47 4.68 29.40 -2.03
CA THR A 47 3.50 30.08 -1.49
C THR A 47 2.99 29.40 -0.22
N VAL A 48 2.93 28.05 -0.22
CA VAL A 48 2.57 27.28 0.98
C VAL A 48 3.56 27.54 2.12
N SER A 49 4.87 27.56 1.84
CA SER A 49 5.89 27.87 2.85
C SER A 49 5.67 29.25 3.50
N ASN A 50 5.40 30.28 2.69
CA ASN A 50 5.09 31.62 3.18
C ASN A 50 3.82 31.63 4.05
N ALA A 51 2.75 30.96 3.61
CA ALA A 51 1.49 30.89 4.34
C ALA A 51 1.66 30.14 5.68
N LEU A 52 2.47 29.08 5.73
CA LEU A 52 2.76 28.37 6.98
C LEU A 52 3.49 29.27 7.99
N ILE A 53 4.44 30.09 7.54
CA ILE A 53 5.10 31.08 8.41
C ILE A 53 4.11 32.14 8.88
N GLU A 54 3.23 32.64 8.01
CA GLU A 54 2.21 33.63 8.37
C GLU A 54 1.22 33.07 9.42
N LEU A 55 0.88 31.77 9.35
CA LEU A 55 0.10 31.10 10.40
C LEU A 55 0.88 30.91 11.71
N GLY A 56 2.17 31.26 11.75
CA GLY A 56 3.01 31.13 12.93
C GLY A 56 3.44 29.68 13.19
N ILE A 57 3.59 28.86 12.15
CA ILE A 57 4.12 27.49 12.28
C ILE A 57 5.59 27.55 12.70
N GLY A 58 5.89 26.90 13.83
CA GLY A 58 7.23 26.80 14.39
C GLY A 58 8.11 25.75 13.71
N ILE A 59 9.43 25.80 14.01
CA ILE A 59 10.36 24.74 13.59
C ILE A 59 9.98 23.45 14.34
N GLN A 60 9.93 22.32 13.60
CA GLN A 60 9.53 20.98 14.10
C GLN A 60 8.12 20.95 14.72
N GLU A 61 7.28 21.93 14.36
CA GLU A 61 5.86 21.87 14.70
C GLU A 61 5.12 20.93 13.73
N ASN A 62 4.20 20.13 14.30
CA ASN A 62 3.42 19.16 13.55
C ASN A 62 2.18 19.80 12.92
N ILE A 63 1.96 19.53 11.64
CA ILE A 63 0.72 19.85 10.91
C ILE A 63 0.14 18.58 10.32
N ALA A 64 -1.19 18.43 10.29
CA ALA A 64 -1.82 17.24 9.74
C ALA A 64 -2.32 17.44 8.31
N VAL A 65 -2.28 16.34 7.53
CA VAL A 65 -2.91 16.24 6.21
C VAL A 65 -3.89 15.08 6.24
N PHE A 66 -5.18 15.34 6.18
CA PHE A 66 -6.26 14.37 6.25
C PHE A 66 -7.02 14.36 4.92
N SER A 67 -6.52 13.60 3.95
CA SER A 67 -7.03 13.65 2.57
C SER A 67 -6.78 12.34 1.82
N GLN A 68 -7.57 12.11 0.79
CA GLN A 68 -7.21 11.23 -0.31
C GLN A 68 -5.99 11.80 -1.05
N ASN A 69 -5.45 11.02 -1.99
CA ASN A 69 -4.37 11.53 -2.85
C ASN A 69 -4.85 12.75 -3.64
N LYS A 70 -4.21 13.87 -3.41
CA LYS A 70 -4.42 15.14 -4.12
C LYS A 70 -3.08 15.83 -4.32
N PRO A 71 -2.90 16.67 -5.37
CA PRO A 71 -1.65 17.43 -5.53
C PRO A 71 -1.37 18.35 -4.34
N GLU A 72 -2.41 18.87 -3.66
CA GLU A 72 -2.31 19.72 -2.47
C GLU A 72 -1.56 19.01 -1.34
N CYS A 73 -1.69 17.67 -1.21
CA CYS A 73 -0.92 16.91 -0.22
C CYS A 73 0.58 17.09 -0.42
N LEU A 74 1.04 17.06 -1.67
CA LEU A 74 2.45 17.25 -2.01
C LEU A 74 2.88 18.71 -1.84
N TYR A 75 2.01 19.68 -2.16
CA TYR A 75 2.31 21.09 -1.92
C TYR A 75 2.52 21.38 -0.44
N VAL A 76 1.67 20.81 0.43
CA VAL A 76 1.79 20.95 1.88
C VAL A 76 3.02 20.23 2.41
N ASP A 77 3.30 18.98 1.98
CA ASP A 77 4.48 18.24 2.42
C ASP A 77 5.77 19.01 2.12
N PHE A 78 5.99 19.39 0.85
CA PHE A 78 7.23 20.07 0.46
C PHE A 78 7.31 21.51 0.96
N GLY A 79 6.16 22.19 1.11
CA GLY A 79 6.10 23.50 1.78
C GLY A 79 6.49 23.42 3.25
N ALA A 80 6.02 22.41 3.95
CA ALA A 80 6.36 22.15 5.36
C ALA A 80 7.84 21.81 5.53
N PHE A 81 8.40 20.95 4.67
CA PHE A 81 9.84 20.63 4.70
C PHE A 81 10.72 21.88 4.51
N GLY A 82 10.30 22.79 3.62
CA GLY A 82 11.00 24.06 3.39
C GLY A 82 11.04 24.98 4.62
N VAL A 83 10.06 24.91 5.51
CA VAL A 83 10.01 25.69 6.75
C VAL A 83 10.37 24.89 8.00
N ARG A 84 10.85 23.64 7.84
CA ARG A 84 11.23 22.72 8.91
C ARG A 84 10.05 22.33 9.81
N ALA A 85 8.82 22.32 9.28
CA ALA A 85 7.65 21.76 9.93
C ALA A 85 7.52 20.27 9.63
N VAL A 86 6.80 19.53 10.45
CA VAL A 86 6.61 18.08 10.35
C VAL A 86 5.22 17.78 9.83
N THR A 87 5.09 16.96 8.80
CA THR A 87 3.78 16.55 8.31
C THR A 87 3.33 15.22 8.91
N VAL A 88 2.07 15.18 9.32
CA VAL A 88 1.43 14.03 9.94
C VAL A 88 0.23 13.63 9.07
N PRO A 89 0.40 12.75 8.09
CA PRO A 89 -0.67 12.35 7.20
C PRO A 89 -1.62 11.37 7.89
N PHE A 90 -2.92 11.65 7.82
CA PHE A 90 -3.99 10.79 8.30
C PHE A 90 -4.66 10.08 7.14
N TYR A 91 -4.97 8.80 7.30
CA TYR A 91 -5.72 8.07 6.27
C TYR A 91 -7.08 8.72 6.05
N ALA A 92 -7.45 8.94 4.80
CA ALA A 92 -8.70 9.58 4.40
C ALA A 92 -9.97 8.91 4.99
N THR A 93 -9.84 7.67 5.42
CA THR A 93 -10.89 6.84 6.03
C THR A 93 -10.77 6.73 7.55
N SER A 94 -9.90 7.52 8.19
CA SER A 94 -9.75 7.51 9.64
C SER A 94 -11.05 7.94 10.33
N SER A 95 -11.44 7.20 11.36
CA SER A 95 -12.61 7.52 12.15
C SER A 95 -12.38 8.75 13.04
N GLU A 96 -13.47 9.34 13.53
CA GLU A 96 -13.42 10.48 14.46
C GLU A 96 -12.56 10.18 15.69
N ALA A 97 -12.70 8.99 16.29
CA ALA A 97 -11.89 8.58 17.43
C ALA A 97 -10.40 8.50 17.10
N GLN A 98 -10.05 7.99 15.91
CA GLN A 98 -8.66 7.92 15.44
C GLN A 98 -8.10 9.33 15.21
N VAL A 99 -8.86 10.21 14.55
CA VAL A 99 -8.43 11.59 14.28
C VAL A 99 -8.27 12.35 15.59
N HIS A 100 -9.23 12.21 16.54
CA HIS A 100 -9.14 12.84 17.86
C HIS A 100 -7.88 12.39 18.64
N TYR A 101 -7.61 11.08 18.64
CA TYR A 101 -6.39 10.53 19.24
C TYR A 101 -5.11 11.10 18.59
N MET A 102 -5.00 11.05 17.26
CA MET A 102 -3.80 11.52 16.56
C MET A 102 -3.58 13.03 16.69
N VAL A 103 -4.66 13.83 16.68
CA VAL A 103 -4.61 15.27 16.93
C VAL A 103 -4.04 15.55 18.31
N GLY A 104 -4.49 14.81 19.34
CA GLY A 104 -3.99 14.95 20.71
C GLY A 104 -2.54 14.47 20.87
N ASP A 105 -2.23 13.27 20.40
CA ASP A 105 -0.91 12.64 20.53
C ASP A 105 0.19 13.44 19.80
N ALA A 106 -0.10 13.90 18.57
CA ALA A 106 0.83 14.69 17.76
C ALA A 106 0.72 16.20 17.97
N GLU A 107 -0.11 16.69 18.90
CA GLU A 107 -0.28 18.13 19.22
C GLU A 107 -0.63 19.00 18.00
N ILE A 108 -1.52 18.51 17.14
CA ILE A 108 -1.90 19.17 15.89
C ILE A 108 -2.75 20.41 16.16
N ARG A 109 -2.27 21.58 15.72
CA ARG A 109 -3.01 22.85 15.76
C ARG A 109 -3.66 23.19 14.42
N TYR A 110 -3.08 22.75 13.30
CA TYR A 110 -3.52 23.03 11.95
C TYR A 110 -3.68 21.73 11.18
N ILE A 111 -4.83 21.55 10.52
CA ILE A 111 -5.14 20.36 9.75
C ILE A 111 -5.64 20.74 8.35
N PHE A 112 -5.03 20.12 7.33
CA PHE A 112 -5.44 20.24 5.95
C PHE A 112 -6.35 19.06 5.60
N VAL A 113 -7.56 19.34 5.07
CA VAL A 113 -8.59 18.31 4.82
C VAL A 113 -8.96 18.25 3.34
N GLY A 114 -9.18 17.03 2.83
CA GLY A 114 -9.45 16.80 1.42
C GLY A 114 -10.86 17.15 0.99
N GLU A 115 -11.83 16.41 1.47
CA GLU A 115 -13.23 16.44 1.02
C GLU A 115 -14.20 16.56 2.20
N GLN A 116 -15.52 16.55 1.93
CA GLN A 116 -16.56 16.76 2.94
C GLN A 116 -16.42 15.83 4.14
N LEU A 117 -16.18 14.54 3.92
CA LEU A 117 -16.04 13.57 5.02
C LEU A 117 -14.91 13.96 5.98
N GLN A 118 -13.75 14.31 5.45
CA GLN A 118 -12.59 14.68 6.28
C GLN A 118 -12.82 15.99 7.00
N TYR A 119 -13.48 16.97 6.35
CA TYR A 119 -13.87 18.22 7.00
C TYR A 119 -14.84 17.94 8.16
N ASP A 120 -15.90 17.16 7.92
CA ASP A 120 -16.91 16.89 8.93
C ASP A 120 -16.30 16.21 10.18
N VAL A 121 -15.39 15.25 9.95
CA VAL A 121 -14.67 14.58 11.04
C VAL A 121 -13.76 15.55 11.78
N ALA A 122 -12.94 16.33 11.08
CA ALA A 122 -12.01 17.29 11.69
C ALA A 122 -12.76 18.38 12.47
N PHE A 123 -13.88 18.86 11.94
CA PHE A 123 -14.69 19.87 12.61
C PHE A 123 -15.36 19.32 13.89
N ARG A 124 -15.88 18.07 13.87
CA ARG A 124 -16.37 17.43 15.10
C ARG A 124 -15.27 17.28 16.15
N VAL A 125 -14.07 16.86 15.74
CA VAL A 125 -12.90 16.79 16.65
C VAL A 125 -12.57 18.16 17.23
N MET A 126 -12.66 19.23 16.45
CA MET A 126 -12.48 20.60 16.93
C MET A 126 -13.54 20.96 17.97
N LEU A 127 -14.81 20.63 17.75
CA LEU A 127 -15.92 20.89 18.70
C LEU A 127 -15.82 20.09 20.01
N LEU A 128 -15.12 18.97 20.01
CA LEU A 128 -14.82 18.19 21.22
C LEU A 128 -13.77 18.83 22.14
N GLY A 129 -13.32 20.06 21.82
CA GLY A 129 -12.34 20.77 22.62
C GLY A 129 -10.90 20.32 22.41
N SER A 130 -10.58 19.81 21.21
CA SER A 130 -9.21 19.53 20.82
C SER A 130 -8.39 20.81 20.69
N GLN A 131 -7.07 20.66 20.52
CA GLN A 131 -6.16 21.81 20.32
C GLN A 131 -6.16 22.35 18.87
N LEU A 132 -7.00 21.81 17.97
CA LEU A 132 -7.14 22.33 16.62
C LEU A 132 -7.57 23.81 16.64
N LYS A 133 -6.79 24.65 15.97
CA LYS A 133 -7.06 26.08 15.81
C LYS A 133 -7.75 26.40 14.49
N GLN A 134 -7.35 25.69 13.43
CA GLN A 134 -7.85 25.97 12.09
C GLN A 134 -7.83 24.72 11.21
N ILE A 135 -8.85 24.61 10.35
CA ILE A 135 -8.96 23.61 9.28
C ILE A 135 -8.74 24.34 7.96
N ILE A 136 -7.83 23.83 7.13
CA ILE A 136 -7.60 24.31 5.76
C ILE A 136 -8.19 23.28 4.78
N ILE A 137 -9.13 23.69 3.94
CA ILE A 137 -9.97 22.81 3.13
C ILE A 137 -9.49 22.83 1.68
N PHE A 138 -9.07 21.68 1.14
CA PHE A 138 -8.59 21.57 -0.24
C PHE A 138 -9.70 21.78 -1.28
N ASP A 139 -10.85 21.15 -1.06
CA ASP A 139 -11.94 21.17 -2.04
C ASP A 139 -12.91 22.32 -1.78
N ARG A 140 -13.06 23.21 -2.76
CA ARG A 140 -14.02 24.34 -2.70
C ARG A 140 -15.49 23.90 -2.61
N GLU A 141 -15.81 22.67 -2.97
CA GLU A 141 -17.17 22.15 -2.90
C GLU A 141 -17.59 21.71 -1.50
N VAL A 142 -16.64 21.61 -0.56
CA VAL A 142 -16.92 21.33 0.84
C VAL A 142 -17.79 22.46 1.42
N LYS A 143 -18.90 22.05 2.00
CA LYS A 143 -19.81 22.97 2.72
C LYS A 143 -19.38 23.01 4.18
N ARG A 144 -18.98 24.21 4.63
CA ARG A 144 -18.63 24.43 6.02
C ARG A 144 -19.89 24.45 6.89
N ASP A 145 -19.79 23.96 8.11
CA ASP A 145 -20.81 24.10 9.15
C ASP A 145 -21.01 25.59 9.48
N GLU A 146 -22.25 26.01 9.71
CA GLU A 146 -22.57 27.42 10.03
C GLU A 146 -21.88 27.94 11.31
N ARG A 147 -21.51 27.03 12.20
CA ARG A 147 -20.78 27.33 13.44
C ARG A 147 -19.29 27.53 13.23
N ASP A 148 -18.77 27.14 12.05
CA ASP A 148 -17.35 27.23 11.75
C ASP A 148 -16.94 28.62 11.29
N GLN A 149 -16.27 29.34 12.20
CA GLN A 149 -15.80 30.72 11.99
C GLN A 149 -14.31 30.78 11.66
N THR A 150 -13.58 29.66 11.70
CA THR A 150 -12.11 29.64 11.65
C THR A 150 -11.52 28.97 10.43
N SER A 151 -12.23 28.01 9.83
CA SER A 151 -11.72 27.28 8.67
C SER A 151 -11.67 28.15 7.41
N ILE A 152 -10.64 27.93 6.60
CA ILE A 152 -10.45 28.61 5.32
C ILE A 152 -10.26 27.57 4.19
N TYR A 153 -10.54 28.00 2.97
CA TYR A 153 -10.21 27.17 1.79
C TYR A 153 -8.75 27.31 1.41
N PHE A 154 -8.20 26.31 0.76
CA PHE A 154 -6.80 26.26 0.35
C PHE A 154 -6.38 27.42 -0.56
N ASP A 155 -7.28 27.85 -1.46
CA ASP A 155 -7.01 29.04 -2.29
C ASP A 155 -6.86 30.31 -1.45
N ASP A 156 -7.61 30.43 -0.34
CA ASP A 156 -7.50 31.60 0.55
C ASP A 156 -6.25 31.47 1.41
N PHE A 157 -5.85 30.27 1.79
CA PHE A 157 -4.55 29.99 2.42
C PHE A 157 -3.38 30.35 1.48
N LEU A 158 -3.46 30.03 0.17
CA LEU A 158 -2.46 30.45 -0.80
C LEU A 158 -2.38 31.98 -0.93
N LYS A 159 -3.53 32.68 -1.01
CA LYS A 159 -3.57 34.14 -1.03
C LYS A 159 -2.90 34.76 0.18
N LEU A 160 -3.03 34.13 1.36
CA LEU A 160 -2.33 34.56 2.56
C LEU A 160 -0.81 34.54 2.36
N GLY A 161 -0.27 33.46 1.80
CA GLY A 161 1.16 33.33 1.50
C GLY A 161 1.66 34.25 0.38
N GLU A 162 0.78 34.60 -0.58
CA GLU A 162 1.08 35.59 -1.62
C GLU A 162 1.10 37.02 -1.09
N ALA A 163 0.14 37.35 -0.22
CA ALA A 163 0.03 38.68 0.37
C ALA A 163 1.14 38.97 1.40
N HIS A 164 1.65 37.94 2.05
CA HIS A 164 2.66 38.03 3.10
C HIS A 164 3.90 37.18 2.77
N PRO A 165 4.77 37.62 1.84
CA PRO A 165 5.96 36.87 1.47
C PRO A 165 7.01 36.92 2.58
N HIS A 166 7.31 35.76 3.18
CA HIS A 166 8.34 35.60 4.22
C HIS A 166 9.63 34.99 3.67
N GLN A 167 10.03 35.39 2.46
CA GLN A 167 11.10 34.72 1.71
C GLN A 167 12.41 34.59 2.52
N ALA A 168 12.80 35.65 3.23
CA ALA A 168 14.04 35.63 4.03
C ALA A 168 13.99 34.58 5.15
N GLU A 169 12.83 34.40 5.80
CA GLU A 169 12.67 33.38 6.83
C GLU A 169 12.56 31.97 6.23
N VAL A 170 11.88 31.80 5.08
CA VAL A 170 11.84 30.53 4.34
C VAL A 170 13.25 30.13 3.95
N ASP A 171 14.03 31.03 3.33
CA ASP A 171 15.40 30.75 2.89
C ASP A 171 16.31 30.40 4.08
N LYS A 172 16.17 31.12 5.20
CA LYS A 172 16.89 30.82 6.42
C LYS A 172 16.57 29.42 6.93
N ARG A 173 15.28 29.11 7.15
CA ARG A 173 14.86 27.79 7.66
C ARG A 173 15.27 26.66 6.70
N THR A 174 15.10 26.84 5.39
CA THR A 174 15.56 25.88 4.38
C THR A 174 17.07 25.65 4.48
N SER A 175 17.87 26.72 4.59
CA SER A 175 19.33 26.60 4.69
C SER A 175 19.82 25.95 5.99
N GLU A 176 19.06 26.08 7.06
CA GLU A 176 19.32 25.49 8.38
C GLU A 176 18.71 24.08 8.52
N SER A 177 17.91 23.59 7.54
CA SER A 177 17.35 22.26 7.58
C SER A 177 18.45 21.20 7.52
N GLY A 178 18.26 20.10 8.22
CA GLY A 178 19.27 19.05 8.29
C GLY A 178 18.64 17.66 8.37
N ASN A 179 19.50 16.65 8.20
CA ASN A 179 19.09 15.24 8.24
C ASN A 179 18.50 14.80 9.58
N GLY A 180 18.85 15.51 10.67
CA GLY A 180 18.27 15.27 11.99
C GLY A 180 16.88 15.85 12.20
N ASP A 181 16.37 16.68 11.28
CA ASP A 181 15.00 17.18 11.35
C ASP A 181 14.01 16.05 11.08
N LEU A 182 12.93 16.02 11.83
CA LEU A 182 11.81 15.11 11.60
C LEU A 182 11.03 15.59 10.36
N ALA A 183 10.86 14.71 9.38
CA ALA A 183 10.10 15.01 8.18
C ALA A 183 8.61 14.63 8.34
N ASN A 184 8.36 13.41 8.82
CA ASN A 184 7.01 12.87 8.96
C ASN A 184 6.83 12.09 10.26
N ILE A 185 5.59 12.06 10.76
CA ILE A 185 5.11 11.09 11.73
C ILE A 185 4.01 10.27 11.06
N LEU A 186 4.27 8.99 10.81
CA LEU A 186 3.31 8.09 10.17
C LEU A 186 2.66 7.17 11.21
N TYR A 187 1.36 7.34 11.43
CA TYR A 187 0.62 6.50 12.37
C TYR A 187 0.32 5.12 11.77
N THR A 188 0.83 4.08 12.44
CA THR A 188 0.56 2.68 12.07
C THR A 188 -0.53 2.12 12.98
N SER A 189 -1.50 1.41 12.38
CA SER A 189 -2.50 0.68 13.15
C SER A 189 -1.84 -0.56 13.75
N GLY A 190 -1.43 -0.49 15.01
CA GLY A 190 -0.99 -1.67 15.75
C GLY A 190 -2.11 -2.73 15.83
N THR A 191 -1.76 -4.01 15.72
CA THR A 191 -2.71 -5.12 15.85
C THR A 191 -3.22 -5.28 17.30
N THR A 192 -2.55 -4.64 18.27
CA THR A 192 -2.74 -4.91 19.72
C THR A 192 -2.91 -3.67 20.59
N GLY A 193 -3.18 -2.48 20.04
CA GLY A 193 -3.31 -1.26 20.87
C GLY A 193 -3.51 0.03 20.06
N ASP A 194 -3.34 1.17 20.72
CA ASP A 194 -3.39 2.49 20.10
C ASP A 194 -2.34 2.63 18.99
N SER A 195 -2.68 3.36 17.92
CA SER A 195 -1.77 3.66 16.83
C SER A 195 -0.50 4.35 17.33
N LYS A 196 0.66 3.95 16.80
CA LYS A 196 1.94 4.55 17.13
C LYS A 196 2.42 5.43 15.98
N GLY A 197 2.86 6.63 16.28
CA GLY A 197 3.46 7.54 15.30
C GLY A 197 4.93 7.17 15.05
N VAL A 198 5.22 6.57 13.90
CA VAL A 198 6.59 6.25 13.48
C VAL A 198 7.29 7.53 13.04
N MET A 199 8.42 7.85 13.64
CA MET A 199 9.20 9.04 13.33
C MET A 199 10.12 8.78 12.13
N LEU A 200 9.92 9.50 11.02
CA LEU A 200 10.80 9.46 9.86
C LEU A 200 11.53 10.80 9.72
N HIS A 201 12.83 10.77 9.94
CA HIS A 201 13.71 11.93 9.77
C HIS A 201 14.09 12.13 8.30
N HIS A 202 14.56 13.30 7.94
CA HIS A 202 15.06 13.54 6.58
C HIS A 202 16.20 12.56 6.21
N SER A 203 17.03 12.15 7.18
CA SER A 203 18.06 11.11 6.98
C SER A 203 17.51 9.79 6.46
N CYS A 204 16.30 9.40 6.89
CA CYS A 204 15.69 8.14 6.44
C CYS A 204 15.42 8.15 4.93
N TYR A 205 14.93 9.26 4.41
CA TYR A 205 14.71 9.43 2.96
C TYR A 205 16.01 9.59 2.18
N GLU A 206 17.00 10.29 2.74
CA GLU A 206 18.32 10.44 2.12
C GLU A 206 19.07 9.12 2.00
N ALA A 207 18.86 8.18 2.93
CA ALA A 207 19.41 6.83 2.83
C ALA A 207 18.65 5.97 1.80
N ALA A 208 17.31 6.08 1.78
CA ALA A 208 16.45 5.23 0.93
C ALA A 208 16.57 5.58 -0.57
N ILE A 209 16.63 6.87 -0.93
CA ILE A 209 16.63 7.30 -2.34
C ILE A 209 17.82 6.76 -3.13
N PRO A 210 19.09 6.94 -2.70
CA PRO A 210 20.24 6.37 -3.40
C PRO A 210 20.21 4.85 -3.49
N ALA A 211 19.67 4.16 -2.46
CA ALA A 211 19.52 2.71 -2.49
C ALA A 211 18.56 2.25 -3.58
N HIS A 212 17.52 3.03 -3.86
CA HIS A 212 16.60 2.74 -4.97
C HIS A 212 17.22 3.07 -6.33
N ASP A 213 18.02 4.16 -6.44
CA ASP A 213 18.76 4.50 -7.67
C ASP A 213 19.73 3.38 -8.06
N GLU A 214 20.44 2.81 -7.08
CA GLU A 214 21.34 1.68 -7.29
C GLU A 214 20.59 0.41 -7.71
N ARG A 215 19.44 0.13 -7.10
CA ARG A 215 18.63 -1.07 -7.37
C ARG A 215 17.89 -0.99 -8.71
N PHE A 216 17.43 0.19 -9.11
CA PHE A 216 16.61 0.43 -10.30
C PHE A 216 17.12 1.58 -11.16
N PRO A 217 18.35 1.45 -11.72
CA PRO A 217 18.99 2.51 -12.51
C PRO A 217 18.23 2.85 -13.81
N GLN A 218 17.25 2.04 -14.18
CA GLN A 218 16.42 2.26 -15.38
C GLN A 218 15.32 3.31 -15.16
N LEU A 219 14.95 3.68 -13.92
CA LEU A 219 13.99 4.76 -13.68
C LEU A 219 14.63 6.12 -14.01
N GLY A 220 13.91 6.97 -14.71
CA GLY A 220 14.41 8.27 -15.12
C GLY A 220 13.33 9.28 -15.42
N ASP A 221 13.75 10.43 -15.87
CA ASP A 221 12.90 11.60 -16.10
C ASP A 221 11.91 11.46 -17.26
N GLN A 222 12.01 10.40 -18.06
CA GLN A 222 11.04 10.08 -19.12
C GLN A 222 9.88 9.22 -18.62
N ASP A 223 9.94 8.78 -17.36
CA ASP A 223 8.93 7.90 -16.80
C ASP A 223 7.65 8.61 -16.41
N VAL A 224 6.56 7.91 -16.64
CA VAL A 224 5.22 8.31 -16.25
C VAL A 224 4.74 7.36 -15.16
N ILE A 225 4.56 7.92 -13.98
CA ILE A 225 4.18 7.19 -12.78
C ILE A 225 2.70 7.39 -12.51
N MET A 226 2.01 6.35 -12.10
CA MET A 226 0.65 6.46 -11.56
C MET A 226 0.66 6.20 -10.06
N ASN A 227 0.24 7.21 -9.29
CA ASN A 227 0.08 7.11 -7.84
C ASN A 227 -1.37 6.75 -7.51
N PHE A 228 -1.60 5.62 -6.85
CA PHE A 228 -2.94 5.21 -6.43
C PHE A 228 -3.02 4.62 -5.03
N LEU A 229 -1.90 4.18 -4.47
CA LEU A 229 -1.84 3.85 -3.06
C LEU A 229 -1.86 5.15 -2.23
N PRO A 230 -2.34 5.14 -0.98
CA PRO A 230 -2.42 6.37 -0.19
C PRO A 230 -1.05 7.01 0.05
N PHE A 231 -0.91 8.32 -0.18
CA PHE A 231 0.29 9.09 0.22
C PHE A 231 0.56 9.05 1.73
N THR A 232 -0.44 8.66 2.50
CA THR A 232 -0.33 8.41 3.94
C THR A 232 0.52 7.18 4.25
N HIS A 233 0.57 6.21 3.33
CA HIS A 233 1.35 4.99 3.50
C HIS A 233 2.79 5.19 3.05
N VAL A 234 3.75 4.73 3.87
CA VAL A 234 5.19 4.90 3.61
C VAL A 234 5.63 4.40 2.24
N PHE A 235 5.06 3.31 1.74
CA PHE A 235 5.42 2.73 0.45
C PHE A 235 5.15 3.71 -0.71
N GLU A 236 3.94 4.28 -0.81
CA GLU A 236 3.63 5.27 -1.86
C GLU A 236 4.37 6.59 -1.61
N ARG A 237 4.55 7.00 -0.35
CA ARG A 237 5.24 8.23 0.02
C ARG A 237 6.72 8.18 -0.37
N ALA A 238 7.46 7.17 0.02
CA ALA A 238 8.87 7.02 -0.31
C ALA A 238 9.07 6.84 -1.83
N TRP A 239 8.22 6.04 -2.48
CA TRP A 239 8.16 5.89 -3.92
C TRP A 239 7.95 7.25 -4.63
N THR A 240 7.00 8.05 -4.17
CA THR A 240 6.72 9.38 -4.71
C THR A 240 7.92 10.31 -4.57
N CYS A 241 8.57 10.36 -3.39
CA CYS A 241 9.77 11.16 -3.18
C CYS A 241 10.90 10.73 -4.12
N TRP A 242 11.11 9.43 -4.29
CA TRP A 242 12.11 8.91 -5.21
C TRP A 242 11.79 9.24 -6.66
N CYS A 243 10.56 9.02 -7.14
CA CYS A 243 10.16 9.37 -8.51
C CYS A 243 10.30 10.87 -8.81
N LEU A 244 9.95 11.74 -7.86
CA LEU A 244 10.18 13.18 -7.97
C LEU A 244 11.67 13.51 -8.05
N SER A 245 12.52 12.82 -7.29
CA SER A 245 13.98 13.04 -7.34
C SER A 245 14.58 12.67 -8.71
N MET A 246 13.99 11.68 -9.39
CA MET A 246 14.38 11.26 -10.74
C MET A 246 13.79 12.16 -11.85
N GLY A 247 12.89 13.07 -11.51
CA GLY A 247 12.24 13.97 -12.48
C GLY A 247 11.08 13.33 -13.25
N CYS A 248 10.52 12.25 -12.75
CA CYS A 248 9.37 11.57 -13.34
C CYS A 248 8.12 12.47 -13.38
N THR A 249 7.19 12.19 -14.31
CA THR A 249 5.86 12.77 -14.30
C THR A 249 4.93 11.91 -13.43
N LEU A 250 4.39 12.49 -12.36
CA LEU A 250 3.42 11.80 -11.49
C LEU A 250 1.98 12.02 -11.99
N SER A 251 1.21 10.95 -12.10
CA SER A 251 -0.21 10.97 -12.47
C SER A 251 -1.02 10.51 -11.26
N ILE A 252 -1.68 11.44 -10.59
CA ILE A 252 -2.34 11.22 -9.31
C ILE A 252 -3.75 10.69 -9.54
N ASN A 253 -4.03 9.47 -9.08
CA ASN A 253 -5.37 8.90 -9.03
C ASN A 253 -6.09 9.43 -7.78
N LEU A 254 -7.02 10.38 -7.97
CA LEU A 254 -7.73 11.04 -6.87
C LEU A 254 -8.77 10.14 -6.19
N ARG A 255 -9.37 9.20 -6.94
CA ARG A 255 -10.45 8.33 -6.47
C ARG A 255 -10.04 6.86 -6.59
N PRO A 256 -9.93 6.11 -5.50
CA PRO A 256 -9.54 4.69 -5.54
C PRO A 256 -10.43 3.83 -6.45
N ALA A 257 -11.74 4.14 -6.55
CA ALA A 257 -12.68 3.43 -7.43
C ALA A 257 -12.34 3.54 -8.92
N ASP A 258 -11.63 4.59 -9.34
CA ASP A 258 -11.34 4.90 -10.75
C ASP A 258 -10.06 4.24 -11.27
N ILE A 259 -9.36 3.44 -10.44
CA ILE A 259 -8.06 2.87 -10.81
C ILE A 259 -8.06 2.19 -12.18
N GLN A 260 -9.11 1.42 -12.52
CA GLN A 260 -9.20 0.71 -13.80
C GLN A 260 -9.34 1.66 -15.00
N LYS A 261 -10.00 2.80 -14.82
CA LYS A 261 -10.14 3.86 -15.83
C LYS A 261 -8.82 4.62 -15.94
N THR A 262 -8.30 5.07 -14.80
CA THR A 262 -7.08 5.86 -14.70
C THR A 262 -5.88 5.15 -15.33
N ILE A 263 -5.65 3.87 -15.01
CA ILE A 263 -4.50 3.12 -15.54
C ILE A 263 -4.53 3.00 -17.07
N LYS A 264 -5.73 2.84 -17.67
CA LYS A 264 -5.91 2.76 -19.12
C LYS A 264 -5.71 4.11 -19.82
N GLU A 265 -6.04 5.20 -19.14
CA GLU A 265 -5.84 6.56 -19.67
C GLU A 265 -4.37 6.98 -19.58
N ILE A 266 -3.72 6.68 -18.45
CA ILE A 266 -2.34 7.09 -18.16
C ILE A 266 -1.32 6.19 -18.85
N ARG A 267 -1.54 4.87 -18.87
CA ARG A 267 -0.61 3.85 -19.37
C ARG A 267 0.77 4.01 -18.75
N PRO A 268 0.88 3.87 -17.42
CA PRO A 268 2.09 4.19 -16.68
C PRO A 268 3.28 3.31 -17.13
N THR A 269 4.48 3.88 -17.04
CA THR A 269 5.72 3.14 -17.25
C THR A 269 6.16 2.39 -15.98
N ALA A 270 5.78 2.91 -14.80
CA ALA A 270 5.95 2.23 -13.53
C ALA A 270 4.85 2.66 -12.54
N MET A 271 4.56 1.82 -11.56
CA MET A 271 3.51 2.05 -10.58
C MET A 271 3.72 1.12 -9.38
N CYS A 272 3.71 1.67 -8.16
CA CYS A 272 3.58 0.85 -6.96
C CYS A 272 2.25 0.10 -6.96
N SER A 273 2.25 -1.12 -6.45
CA SER A 273 1.05 -1.95 -6.38
C SER A 273 1.03 -2.84 -5.12
N VAL A 274 -0.12 -3.41 -4.86
CA VAL A 274 -0.31 -4.39 -3.79
C VAL A 274 -0.72 -5.74 -4.38
N PRO A 275 -0.50 -6.87 -3.69
CA PRO A 275 -0.85 -8.20 -4.19
C PRO A 275 -2.30 -8.31 -4.69
N ARG A 276 -3.25 -7.66 -4.00
CA ARG A 276 -4.67 -7.66 -4.37
C ARG A 276 -4.95 -7.15 -5.78
N PHE A 277 -4.16 -6.21 -6.30
CA PHE A 277 -4.27 -5.76 -7.68
C PHE A 277 -3.99 -6.92 -8.66
N TRP A 278 -2.91 -7.65 -8.43
CA TRP A 278 -2.50 -8.77 -9.29
C TRP A 278 -3.38 -10.01 -9.12
N GLU A 279 -3.91 -10.25 -7.91
CA GLU A 279 -4.92 -11.29 -7.68
C GLU A 279 -6.16 -11.07 -8.53
N LYS A 280 -6.67 -9.82 -8.60
CA LYS A 280 -7.80 -9.47 -9.47
C LYS A 280 -7.47 -9.65 -10.95
N VAL A 281 -6.27 -9.28 -11.38
CA VAL A 281 -5.82 -9.52 -12.76
C VAL A 281 -5.77 -11.02 -13.05
N TYR A 282 -5.18 -11.80 -12.16
CA TYR A 282 -5.10 -13.26 -12.28
C TYR A 282 -6.48 -13.89 -12.36
N ALA A 283 -7.36 -13.56 -11.43
CA ALA A 283 -8.74 -14.08 -11.40
C ALA A 283 -9.50 -13.76 -12.70
N GLY A 284 -9.41 -12.52 -13.19
CA GLY A 284 -10.06 -12.11 -14.45
C GLY A 284 -9.54 -12.88 -15.67
N VAL A 285 -8.23 -13.19 -15.70
CA VAL A 285 -7.65 -14.02 -16.79
C VAL A 285 -8.12 -15.47 -16.67
N GLN A 286 -8.15 -16.04 -15.47
CA GLN A 286 -8.66 -17.39 -15.24
C GLN A 286 -10.13 -17.52 -15.64
N GLU A 287 -10.96 -16.53 -15.31
CA GLU A 287 -12.36 -16.46 -15.73
C GLU A 287 -12.45 -16.47 -17.26
N LYS A 288 -11.65 -15.63 -17.94
CA LYS A 288 -11.63 -15.56 -19.40
C LYS A 288 -11.21 -16.85 -20.07
N ILE A 289 -10.23 -17.56 -19.51
CA ILE A 289 -9.80 -18.88 -19.97
C ILE A 289 -10.93 -19.90 -19.80
N ASN A 290 -11.66 -19.87 -18.69
CA ASN A 290 -12.75 -20.80 -18.41
C ASN A 290 -13.96 -20.58 -19.31
N GLU A 291 -14.29 -19.35 -19.66
CA GLU A 291 -15.33 -18.99 -20.63
C GLU A 291 -14.96 -19.34 -22.08
N THR A 292 -13.68 -19.45 -22.38
CA THR A 292 -13.19 -19.69 -23.75
C THR A 292 -13.15 -21.20 -24.02
N THR A 293 -13.46 -21.58 -25.25
CA THR A 293 -13.47 -23.00 -25.69
C THR A 293 -12.59 -23.20 -26.93
N GLY A 294 -12.39 -24.47 -27.30
CA GLY A 294 -11.70 -24.84 -28.54
C GLY A 294 -10.23 -24.40 -28.64
N LEU A 295 -9.80 -24.05 -29.85
CA LEU A 295 -8.41 -23.67 -30.16
C LEU A 295 -7.94 -22.43 -29.36
N LYS A 296 -8.83 -21.45 -29.18
CA LYS A 296 -8.50 -20.22 -28.46
C LYS A 296 -8.11 -20.49 -27.01
N LYS A 297 -8.83 -21.38 -26.32
CA LYS A 297 -8.48 -21.81 -24.95
C LYS A 297 -7.11 -22.49 -24.92
N LYS A 298 -6.86 -23.41 -25.87
CA LYS A 298 -5.56 -24.10 -25.97
C LYS A 298 -4.40 -23.12 -26.18
N LEU A 299 -4.58 -22.10 -27.04
CA LEU A 299 -3.56 -21.07 -27.25
C LEU A 299 -3.29 -20.22 -26.01
N MET A 300 -4.32 -19.86 -25.24
CA MET A 300 -4.16 -19.09 -23.99
C MET A 300 -3.37 -19.91 -22.95
N LEU A 301 -3.71 -21.18 -22.79
CA LEU A 301 -2.99 -22.08 -21.87
C LEU A 301 -1.55 -22.35 -22.32
N ASP A 302 -1.32 -22.58 -23.63
CA ASP A 302 0.02 -22.76 -24.16
C ASP A 302 0.88 -21.50 -24.00
N ALA A 303 0.30 -20.32 -24.21
CA ALA A 303 1.00 -19.07 -23.96
C ALA A 303 1.51 -18.97 -22.51
N ILE A 304 0.66 -19.23 -21.52
CA ILE A 304 1.07 -19.19 -20.10
C ILE A 304 2.17 -20.20 -19.83
N LYS A 305 2.05 -21.44 -20.36
CA LYS A 305 3.06 -22.49 -20.21
C LYS A 305 4.41 -22.08 -20.84
N VAL A 306 4.37 -21.59 -22.08
CA VAL A 306 5.57 -21.11 -22.80
C VAL A 306 6.24 -19.96 -22.07
N GLY A 307 5.43 -19.01 -21.57
CA GLY A 307 5.96 -17.89 -20.80
C GLY A 307 6.59 -18.32 -19.48
N ARG A 308 5.94 -19.23 -18.75
CA ARG A 308 6.47 -19.80 -17.52
C ARG A 308 7.83 -20.48 -17.76
N GLU A 309 7.89 -21.40 -18.73
CA GLU A 309 9.11 -22.12 -19.06
C GLU A 309 10.22 -21.14 -19.49
N HIS A 310 9.91 -20.19 -20.40
CA HIS A 310 10.88 -19.22 -20.90
C HIS A 310 11.46 -18.33 -19.78
N ASN A 311 10.59 -17.73 -18.94
CA ASN A 311 11.01 -16.76 -17.94
C ASN A 311 11.50 -17.42 -16.66
N LEU A 312 10.71 -18.34 -16.06
CA LEU A 312 11.03 -18.89 -14.74
C LEU A 312 12.03 -20.04 -14.77
N ASP A 313 12.06 -20.83 -15.85
CA ASP A 313 13.00 -21.96 -15.93
C ASP A 313 14.33 -21.58 -16.59
N TYR A 314 14.36 -20.48 -17.39
CA TYR A 314 15.57 -20.04 -18.08
C TYR A 314 15.99 -18.62 -17.70
N VAL A 315 15.26 -17.58 -18.14
CA VAL A 315 15.74 -16.17 -18.08
C VAL A 315 16.06 -15.75 -16.66
N TYR A 316 15.15 -15.95 -15.71
CA TYR A 316 15.37 -15.55 -14.32
C TYR A 316 16.36 -16.45 -13.54
N LYS A 317 16.80 -17.54 -14.15
CA LYS A 317 17.93 -18.34 -13.66
C LYS A 317 19.25 -18.00 -14.36
N GLY A 318 19.28 -16.94 -15.17
CA GLY A 318 20.47 -16.56 -15.95
C GLY A 318 20.80 -17.54 -17.08
N LEU A 319 19.86 -18.41 -17.49
CA LEU A 319 20.04 -19.40 -18.53
C LEU A 319 19.50 -18.90 -19.87
N THR A 320 20.10 -19.35 -20.98
CA THR A 320 19.60 -19.04 -22.33
C THR A 320 18.49 -20.02 -22.71
N PRO A 321 17.27 -19.54 -23.02
CA PRO A 321 16.18 -20.42 -23.45
C PRO A 321 16.46 -21.02 -24.82
N PRO A 322 15.97 -22.26 -25.10
CA PRO A 322 16.08 -22.88 -26.42
C PRO A 322 15.49 -21.99 -27.52
N PRO A 323 16.08 -21.95 -28.75
CA PRO A 323 15.64 -21.06 -29.82
C PRO A 323 14.16 -21.18 -30.17
N VAL A 324 13.61 -22.39 -30.19
CA VAL A 324 12.19 -22.64 -30.47
C VAL A 324 11.30 -22.08 -29.37
N LEU A 325 11.67 -22.26 -28.10
CA LEU A 325 10.95 -21.70 -26.96
C LEU A 325 10.97 -20.17 -27.02
N HIS A 326 12.13 -19.58 -27.30
CA HIS A 326 12.28 -18.13 -27.45
C HIS A 326 11.44 -17.55 -28.61
N MET A 327 11.37 -18.23 -29.75
CA MET A 327 10.51 -17.84 -30.87
C MET A 327 9.02 -17.89 -30.49
N LYS A 328 8.58 -18.97 -29.83
CA LYS A 328 7.19 -19.07 -29.34
C LYS A 328 6.86 -17.95 -28.33
N TYR A 329 7.76 -17.68 -27.39
CA TYR A 329 7.60 -16.61 -26.42
C TYR A 329 7.46 -15.24 -27.10
N LYS A 330 8.31 -14.92 -28.08
CA LYS A 330 8.21 -13.69 -28.89
C LYS A 330 6.89 -13.60 -29.66
N PHE A 331 6.41 -14.72 -30.21
CA PHE A 331 5.10 -14.76 -30.89
C PHE A 331 3.96 -14.43 -29.92
N TYR A 332 3.91 -15.06 -28.75
CA TYR A 332 2.91 -14.77 -27.73
C TYR A 332 3.07 -13.37 -27.14
N GLY A 333 4.30 -12.86 -27.04
CA GLY A 333 4.62 -11.49 -26.65
C GLY A 333 3.92 -10.44 -27.52
N LYS A 334 3.93 -10.65 -28.85
CA LYS A 334 3.29 -9.75 -29.81
C LYS A 334 1.77 -9.92 -29.90
N THR A 335 1.21 -10.99 -29.36
CA THR A 335 -0.20 -11.34 -29.48
C THR A 335 -0.90 -11.37 -28.12
N ILE A 336 -0.80 -12.46 -27.39
CA ILE A 336 -1.55 -12.71 -26.16
C ILE A 336 -1.08 -11.80 -25.02
N TYR A 337 0.23 -11.70 -24.76
CA TYR A 337 0.74 -10.90 -23.64
C TYR A 337 0.57 -9.40 -23.89
N SER A 338 0.78 -8.94 -25.14
CA SER A 338 0.53 -7.55 -25.51
C SER A 338 -0.95 -7.17 -25.34
N LEU A 339 -1.88 -8.06 -25.77
CA LEU A 339 -3.32 -7.85 -25.59
C LEU A 339 -3.69 -7.77 -24.09
N LEU A 340 -3.13 -8.67 -23.27
CA LEU A 340 -3.35 -8.66 -21.83
C LEU A 340 -2.87 -7.34 -21.21
N LYS A 341 -1.62 -6.92 -21.46
CA LYS A 341 -1.05 -5.67 -20.95
C LYS A 341 -1.89 -4.47 -21.37
N LYS A 342 -2.35 -4.42 -22.63
CA LYS A 342 -3.22 -3.36 -23.14
C LYS A 342 -4.61 -3.38 -22.48
N THR A 343 -5.14 -4.57 -22.18
CA THR A 343 -6.46 -4.69 -21.50
C THR A 343 -6.40 -4.15 -20.07
N ILE A 344 -5.28 -4.34 -19.40
CA ILE A 344 -5.02 -3.78 -18.07
C ILE A 344 -4.73 -2.28 -18.18
N GLY A 345 -4.02 -1.82 -19.20
CA GLY A 345 -3.54 -0.44 -19.40
C GLY A 345 -2.07 -0.26 -18.97
N ILE A 346 -1.28 -1.32 -19.03
CA ILE A 346 0.15 -1.32 -18.63
C ILE A 346 1.09 -1.70 -19.79
N GLU A 347 0.66 -1.48 -21.02
CA GLU A 347 1.46 -1.81 -22.20
C GLU A 347 2.80 -1.07 -22.28
N ASN A 348 2.91 0.10 -21.64
CA ASN A 348 4.15 0.87 -21.53
C ASN A 348 4.96 0.51 -20.27
N GLY A 349 4.41 -0.38 -19.43
CA GLY A 349 4.97 -0.70 -18.13
C GLY A 349 6.31 -1.40 -18.22
N ARG A 350 7.29 -0.91 -17.47
CA ARG A 350 8.65 -1.46 -17.38
C ARG A 350 8.84 -2.27 -16.10
N PHE A 351 8.34 -1.80 -14.96
CA PHE A 351 8.36 -2.54 -13.70
C PHE A 351 7.28 -2.06 -12.74
N PHE A 352 6.84 -2.95 -11.84
CA PHE A 352 5.72 -2.73 -10.92
C PHE A 352 6.09 -3.22 -9.52
N PRO A 353 6.69 -2.36 -8.67
CA PRO A 353 6.94 -2.71 -7.28
C PRO A 353 5.66 -3.15 -6.58
N THR A 354 5.70 -4.30 -5.91
CA THR A 354 4.54 -4.92 -5.26
C THR A 354 4.91 -5.34 -3.85
N ALA A 355 4.25 -4.76 -2.85
CA ALA A 355 4.55 -5.00 -1.44
C ALA A 355 3.30 -4.79 -0.55
N GLY A 356 3.48 -4.88 0.77
CA GLY A 356 2.45 -4.58 1.77
C GLY A 356 1.66 -5.78 2.27
N ALA A 357 1.67 -6.90 1.54
CA ALA A 357 1.12 -8.19 1.97
C ALA A 357 1.87 -9.32 1.27
N ALA A 358 1.65 -10.57 1.70
CA ALA A 358 2.20 -11.74 1.03
C ALA A 358 1.62 -11.88 -0.39
N ILE A 359 2.49 -12.17 -1.37
CA ILE A 359 2.09 -12.41 -2.75
C ILE A 359 1.86 -13.92 -2.91
N PRO A 360 0.65 -14.37 -3.33
CA PRO A 360 0.44 -15.77 -3.60
C PRO A 360 1.38 -16.26 -4.72
N PRO A 361 2.14 -17.35 -4.53
CA PRO A 361 3.09 -17.84 -5.53
C PRO A 361 2.49 -18.05 -6.91
N ALA A 362 1.26 -18.59 -7.00
CA ALA A 362 0.58 -18.79 -8.27
C ALA A 362 0.30 -17.48 -9.03
N VAL A 363 0.04 -16.39 -8.31
CA VAL A 363 -0.17 -15.05 -8.89
C VAL A 363 1.16 -14.51 -9.39
N GLN A 364 2.23 -14.61 -8.58
CA GLN A 364 3.58 -14.18 -8.96
C GLN A 364 4.06 -14.94 -10.20
N GLU A 365 3.98 -16.27 -10.19
CA GLU A 365 4.34 -17.11 -11.35
C GLU A 365 3.58 -16.69 -12.62
N PHE A 366 2.26 -16.50 -12.52
CA PHE A 366 1.44 -16.10 -13.66
C PHE A 366 1.89 -14.73 -14.21
N VAL A 367 2.04 -13.72 -13.35
CA VAL A 367 2.39 -12.35 -13.75
C VAL A 367 3.75 -12.33 -14.45
N LEU A 368 4.73 -13.02 -13.88
CA LEU A 368 6.06 -13.17 -14.45
C LEU A 368 6.04 -13.98 -15.77
N SER A 369 5.19 -15.01 -15.86
CA SER A 369 5.04 -15.83 -17.08
C SER A 369 4.55 -15.02 -18.27
N VAL A 370 3.65 -14.07 -18.08
CA VAL A 370 3.14 -13.22 -19.16
C VAL A 370 4.04 -12.01 -19.45
N GLY A 371 5.23 -11.99 -18.87
CA GLY A 371 6.25 -10.96 -19.11
C GLY A 371 5.88 -9.60 -18.52
N ILE A 372 5.13 -9.58 -17.41
CA ILE A 372 4.92 -8.39 -16.60
C ILE A 372 6.00 -8.41 -15.51
N ASN A 373 6.81 -7.37 -15.48
CA ASN A 373 7.89 -7.23 -14.51
C ASN A 373 7.33 -6.75 -13.16
N MET A 374 6.74 -7.67 -12.40
CA MET A 374 6.30 -7.45 -11.04
C MET A 374 7.48 -7.66 -10.10
N VAL A 375 7.88 -6.63 -9.39
CA VAL A 375 9.02 -6.64 -8.47
C VAL A 375 8.49 -6.83 -7.05
N ALA A 376 8.60 -8.03 -6.52
CA ALA A 376 8.22 -8.30 -5.14
C ALA A 376 9.15 -7.57 -4.17
N GLY A 377 8.58 -6.99 -3.10
CA GLY A 377 9.34 -6.27 -2.09
C GLY A 377 8.77 -6.41 -0.69
N TYR A 378 9.64 -6.17 0.29
CA TYR A 378 9.32 -6.16 1.71
C TYR A 378 9.84 -4.91 2.38
N GLY A 379 9.06 -4.40 3.31
CA GLY A 379 9.44 -3.31 4.18
C GLY A 379 8.33 -2.90 5.14
N LEU A 380 8.66 -1.97 5.99
CA LEU A 380 7.85 -1.47 7.09
C LEU A 380 7.78 0.05 7.03
N THR A 381 6.85 0.64 7.76
CA THR A 381 6.88 2.10 8.00
C THR A 381 8.17 2.50 8.69
N GLU A 382 8.62 1.68 9.64
CA GLU A 382 9.84 1.86 10.42
C GLU A 382 11.14 1.73 9.60
N SER A 383 11.08 1.19 8.38
CA SER A 383 12.25 1.05 7.48
C SER A 383 12.23 2.00 6.28
N THR A 384 11.44 3.03 6.29
CA THR A 384 11.26 3.98 5.19
C THR A 384 10.96 3.26 3.87
N ALA A 385 10.01 2.36 3.92
CA ALA A 385 9.48 1.44 2.93
C ALA A 385 10.30 0.17 2.70
N THR A 386 11.48 0.22 2.04
CA THR A 386 12.02 -0.99 1.41
C THR A 386 13.24 -1.55 2.15
N VAL A 387 13.14 -2.80 2.60
CA VAL A 387 14.23 -3.60 3.19
C VAL A 387 14.84 -4.53 2.15
N ALA A 388 13.99 -5.18 1.36
CA ALA A 388 14.40 -6.08 0.30
C ALA A 388 13.44 -5.96 -0.88
N CYS A 389 13.95 -6.12 -2.08
CA CYS A 389 13.13 -6.24 -3.28
C CYS A 389 13.88 -7.00 -4.39
N GLU A 390 13.10 -7.59 -5.29
CA GLU A 390 13.59 -8.13 -6.54
C GLU A 390 14.12 -7.01 -7.46
N ASN A 391 14.73 -7.38 -8.58
CA ASN A 391 15.06 -6.48 -9.69
C ASN A 391 14.72 -7.14 -11.03
N ASP A 392 14.96 -6.44 -12.14
CA ASP A 392 14.47 -6.81 -13.47
C ASP A 392 14.83 -8.23 -13.95
N ASN A 393 15.88 -8.82 -13.44
CA ASN A 393 16.40 -10.11 -13.92
C ASN A 393 16.62 -11.14 -12.81
N ASP A 394 16.17 -10.83 -11.59
CA ASP A 394 16.44 -11.65 -10.41
C ASP A 394 15.14 -11.88 -9.63
N HIS A 395 14.23 -12.62 -10.25
CA HIS A 395 12.96 -12.99 -9.66
C HIS A 395 13.01 -14.41 -9.10
N VAL A 396 12.69 -14.56 -7.83
CA VAL A 396 12.59 -15.86 -7.15
C VAL A 396 11.21 -15.98 -6.51
N VAL A 397 10.36 -16.80 -7.11
CA VAL A 397 8.99 -16.98 -6.63
C VAL A 397 8.95 -17.35 -5.15
N GLY A 398 8.17 -16.61 -4.38
CA GLY A 398 8.04 -16.76 -2.92
C GLY A 398 9.06 -15.98 -2.11
N SER A 399 10.10 -15.40 -2.72
CA SER A 399 10.98 -14.45 -2.04
C SER A 399 10.44 -13.01 -2.12
N VAL A 400 10.99 -12.14 -1.30
CA VAL A 400 10.80 -10.69 -1.38
C VAL A 400 12.02 -9.98 -1.94
N GLY A 401 12.89 -10.73 -2.62
CA GLY A 401 14.09 -10.26 -3.30
C GLY A 401 15.32 -10.14 -2.40
N ARG A 402 16.34 -9.47 -2.93
CA ARG A 402 17.61 -9.23 -2.23
C ARG A 402 17.50 -8.03 -1.32
N ILE A 403 18.30 -8.05 -0.25
CA ILE A 403 18.44 -6.93 0.69
C ILE A 403 18.86 -5.68 -0.09
N MET A 404 18.23 -4.54 0.23
CA MET A 404 18.53 -3.25 -0.39
C MET A 404 19.93 -2.76 -0.02
N PRO A 405 20.60 -2.04 -0.93
CA PRO A 405 21.84 -1.35 -0.58
C PRO A 405 21.65 -0.49 0.69
N HIS A 406 22.68 -0.43 1.54
CA HIS A 406 22.70 0.33 2.79
C HIS A 406 21.73 -0.12 3.90
N VAL A 407 21.01 -1.24 3.72
CA VAL A 407 20.24 -1.88 4.77
C VAL A 407 20.95 -3.15 5.23
N GLN A 408 21.13 -3.30 6.53
CA GLN A 408 21.65 -4.51 7.15
C GLN A 408 20.49 -5.35 7.68
N VAL A 409 20.52 -6.64 7.39
CA VAL A 409 19.52 -7.62 7.87
C VAL A 409 20.23 -8.72 8.65
N ARG A 410 19.72 -9.05 9.83
CA ARG A 410 20.15 -10.18 10.65
C ARG A 410 18.94 -11.03 10.98
N ILE A 411 19.10 -12.35 10.93
CA ILE A 411 18.09 -13.28 11.42
C ILE A 411 18.42 -13.56 12.90
N GLY A 412 17.54 -13.17 13.78
CA GLY A 412 17.65 -13.31 15.23
C GLY A 412 16.98 -14.57 15.76
N GLU A 413 16.65 -14.56 17.06
CA GLU A 413 15.91 -15.63 17.70
C GLU A 413 14.51 -15.80 17.09
N ASN A 414 13.96 -16.99 17.10
CA ASN A 414 12.68 -17.35 16.48
C ASN A 414 12.59 -16.97 14.99
N ASN A 415 13.75 -16.96 14.30
CA ASN A 415 13.88 -16.50 12.90
C ASN A 415 13.43 -15.06 12.67
N GLU A 416 13.43 -14.20 13.69
CA GLU A 416 13.05 -12.82 13.55
C GLU A 416 13.99 -12.06 12.60
N ILE A 417 13.42 -11.33 11.66
CA ILE A 417 14.15 -10.41 10.81
C ILE A 417 14.44 -9.15 11.61
N MET A 418 15.71 -8.83 11.77
CA MET A 418 16.18 -7.65 12.48
C MET A 418 16.89 -6.71 11.51
N LEU A 419 16.67 -5.40 11.68
CA LEU A 419 17.12 -4.38 10.74
C LEU A 419 18.07 -3.39 11.40
N ARG A 420 19.03 -2.88 10.62
CA ARG A 420 19.90 -1.78 10.99
C ARG A 420 20.28 -0.96 9.77
N GLY A 421 20.30 0.37 9.89
CA GLY A 421 20.69 1.29 8.82
C GLY A 421 20.09 2.67 9.02
N GLU A 422 20.55 3.64 8.25
CA GLU A 422 20.09 5.03 8.34
C GLU A 422 18.63 5.23 7.86
N GLY A 423 18.11 4.30 7.05
CA GLY A 423 16.71 4.28 6.63
C GLY A 423 15.74 3.77 7.70
N ILE A 424 16.25 3.30 8.85
CA ILE A 424 15.42 2.81 9.96
C ILE A 424 14.99 3.97 10.85
N THR A 425 13.72 3.96 11.29
CA THR A 425 13.17 4.96 12.21
C THR A 425 14.04 5.10 13.47
N HIS A 426 14.02 6.28 14.08
CA HIS A 426 14.62 6.48 15.39
C HIS A 426 13.67 6.14 16.55
N GLY A 427 12.44 5.67 16.23
CA GLY A 427 11.47 5.22 17.22
C GLY A 427 10.07 5.78 17.01
N TYR A 428 9.28 5.74 18.07
CA TYR A 428 7.87 6.14 18.09
C TYR A 428 7.67 7.45 18.85
N TYR A 429 6.96 8.37 18.24
CA TYR A 429 6.72 9.71 18.78
C TYR A 429 6.09 9.65 20.17
N LYS A 430 6.74 10.27 21.16
CA LYS A 430 6.33 10.28 22.59
C LYS A 430 6.07 8.88 23.21
N LYS A 431 6.65 7.82 22.67
CA LYS A 431 6.48 6.45 23.18
C LYS A 431 7.84 5.83 23.52
N GLU A 432 8.55 6.40 24.51
CA GLU A 432 9.90 5.97 24.89
C GLU A 432 10.01 4.48 25.23
N ALA A 433 9.06 3.97 26.02
CA ALA A 433 9.04 2.53 26.39
C ALA A 433 8.88 1.63 25.16
N ALA A 434 8.00 2.02 24.20
CA ALA A 434 7.81 1.28 22.96
C ALA A 434 9.04 1.37 22.05
N THR A 435 9.68 2.54 22.01
CA THR A 435 10.92 2.77 21.27
C THR A 435 12.04 1.88 21.83
N LYS A 436 12.24 1.90 23.14
CA LYS A 436 13.26 1.07 23.80
C LYS A 436 13.02 -0.44 23.55
N ALA A 437 11.76 -0.87 23.59
CA ALA A 437 11.40 -2.27 23.32
C ALA A 437 11.53 -2.68 21.85
N ALA A 438 11.60 -1.72 20.91
CA ALA A 438 11.73 -1.98 19.49
C ALA A 438 13.18 -2.17 19.03
N PHE A 439 14.16 -1.86 19.88
CA PHE A 439 15.57 -1.99 19.54
C PHE A 439 16.32 -2.85 20.57
N THR A 440 17.31 -3.59 20.08
CA THR A 440 18.30 -4.25 20.94
C THR A 440 19.28 -3.21 21.49
N GLU A 441 20.06 -3.59 22.51
CA GLU A 441 21.12 -2.75 23.09
C GLU A 441 22.20 -2.37 22.06
N ASP A 442 22.47 -3.24 21.08
CA ASP A 442 23.41 -3.01 19.97
C ASP A 442 22.78 -2.35 18.74
N GLY A 443 21.54 -1.83 18.85
CA GLY A 443 20.89 -0.95 17.88
C GLY A 443 20.18 -1.65 16.71
N TRP A 444 19.83 -2.93 16.82
CA TRP A 444 19.01 -3.61 15.82
C TRP A 444 17.53 -3.44 16.12
N PHE A 445 16.77 -3.10 15.08
CA PHE A 445 15.33 -2.95 15.15
C PHE A 445 14.64 -4.32 15.02
N HIS A 446 13.73 -4.60 15.93
CA HIS A 446 12.86 -5.76 15.93
C HIS A 446 11.67 -5.56 15.01
N THR A 447 11.59 -6.29 13.90
CA THR A 447 10.46 -6.14 12.94
C THR A 447 9.20 -6.86 13.43
N GLY A 448 9.34 -7.90 14.21
CA GLY A 448 8.27 -8.83 14.56
C GLY A 448 7.84 -9.73 13.39
N ASP A 449 8.54 -9.70 12.27
CA ASP A 449 8.35 -10.57 11.11
C ASP A 449 9.43 -11.66 11.14
N ALA A 450 9.07 -12.92 10.87
CA ALA A 450 10.00 -14.03 10.76
C ALA A 450 10.33 -14.35 9.30
N GLY A 451 11.55 -14.83 9.09
CA GLY A 451 12.02 -15.20 7.77
C GLY A 451 13.40 -15.82 7.76
N TYR A 452 13.91 -16.07 6.58
CA TYR A 452 15.27 -16.60 6.38
C TYR A 452 15.88 -16.03 5.10
N ILE A 453 17.20 -16.12 5.01
CA ILE A 453 17.95 -15.73 3.81
C ILE A 453 18.45 -17.01 3.14
N LYS A 454 18.19 -17.15 1.85
CA LYS A 454 18.68 -18.22 1.01
C LYS A 454 19.11 -17.67 -0.33
N ASP A 455 20.32 -18.02 -0.78
CA ASP A 455 20.90 -17.57 -2.04
C ASP A 455 20.79 -16.03 -2.22
N GLU A 456 21.11 -15.28 -1.15
CA GLU A 456 21.03 -13.82 -1.03
C GLU A 456 19.59 -13.22 -1.11
N HIS A 457 18.55 -14.05 -1.22
CA HIS A 457 17.15 -13.63 -1.20
C HIS A 457 16.54 -13.79 0.18
N LEU A 458 15.74 -12.80 0.58
CA LEU A 458 14.97 -12.81 1.81
C LEU A 458 13.61 -13.49 1.55
N PHE A 459 13.25 -14.40 2.42
CA PHE A 459 11.96 -15.08 2.43
C PHE A 459 11.25 -14.76 3.73
N LEU A 460 10.01 -14.27 3.62
CA LEU A 460 9.14 -14.10 4.77
C LEU A 460 8.41 -15.41 5.04
N THR A 461 8.28 -15.76 6.30
CA THR A 461 7.48 -16.92 6.72
C THR A 461 6.18 -16.46 7.35
N GLU A 462 6.25 -15.59 8.36
CA GLU A 462 5.08 -15.22 9.16
C GLU A 462 5.35 -13.98 10.03
N ARG A 463 4.32 -13.41 10.61
CA ARG A 463 4.45 -12.47 11.74
C ARG A 463 4.51 -13.23 13.04
N ILE A 464 5.54 -13.01 13.83
CA ILE A 464 5.75 -13.71 15.10
C ILE A 464 4.55 -13.55 16.05
N LYS A 465 3.93 -12.35 16.08
CA LYS A 465 2.74 -12.07 16.89
C LYS A 465 1.42 -12.57 16.28
N ASP A 466 1.41 -12.91 15.00
CA ASP A 466 0.22 -13.38 14.28
C ASP A 466 0.18 -14.92 14.19
N LEU A 467 1.21 -15.61 14.73
CA LEU A 467 1.17 -17.06 14.89
C LEU A 467 0.09 -17.47 15.88
N PHE A 468 -0.77 -18.37 15.47
CA PHE A 468 -1.73 -19.00 16.35
C PHE A 468 -1.11 -20.22 17.02
N LYS A 469 -1.35 -20.35 18.30
CA LYS A 469 -1.01 -21.57 19.03
C LYS A 469 -2.29 -22.33 19.32
N THR A 470 -2.50 -23.46 18.64
CA THR A 470 -3.65 -24.31 18.90
C THR A 470 -3.62 -24.87 20.33
N SER A 471 -4.79 -25.30 20.86
CA SER A 471 -4.88 -25.95 22.17
C SER A 471 -3.98 -27.20 22.31
N ASN A 472 -3.60 -27.81 21.18
CA ASN A 472 -2.67 -28.96 21.12
C ASN A 472 -1.20 -28.51 20.99
N GLY A 473 -0.90 -27.22 21.17
CA GLY A 473 0.45 -26.69 21.15
C GLY A 473 1.11 -26.58 19.76
N LYS A 474 0.35 -26.75 18.67
CA LYS A 474 0.85 -26.57 17.30
C LYS A 474 0.78 -25.10 16.89
N TYR A 475 1.83 -24.62 16.24
CA TYR A 475 1.83 -23.28 15.66
C TYR A 475 1.25 -23.31 14.26
N ILE A 476 0.35 -22.36 13.96
CA ILE A 476 -0.32 -22.17 12.67
C ILE A 476 0.06 -20.79 12.15
N ALA A 477 0.51 -20.72 10.90
CA ALA A 477 0.74 -19.48 10.16
C ALA A 477 -0.51 -19.11 9.35
N PRO A 478 -1.44 -18.28 9.86
CA PRO A 478 -2.73 -18.05 9.22
C PRO A 478 -2.59 -17.39 7.85
N GLN A 479 -1.65 -16.47 7.69
CA GLN A 479 -1.45 -15.74 6.43
C GLN A 479 -1.00 -16.66 5.28
N ALA A 480 -0.20 -17.69 5.56
CA ALA A 480 0.22 -18.66 4.55
C ALA A 480 -0.96 -19.49 4.03
N ILE A 481 -1.88 -19.88 4.91
CA ILE A 481 -3.10 -20.61 4.54
C ILE A 481 -4.04 -19.69 3.76
N GLU A 482 -4.26 -18.47 4.23
CA GLU A 482 -5.12 -17.47 3.57
C GLU A 482 -4.64 -17.15 2.16
N ALA A 483 -3.35 -16.87 1.99
CA ALA A 483 -2.74 -16.57 0.70
C ALA A 483 -2.90 -17.71 -0.32
N LYS A 484 -2.95 -18.96 0.16
CA LYS A 484 -3.16 -20.13 -0.71
C LYS A 484 -4.61 -20.28 -1.14
N LEU A 485 -5.55 -19.93 -0.27
CA LEU A 485 -6.98 -20.14 -0.53
C LEU A 485 -7.63 -18.98 -1.28
N VAL A 486 -7.15 -17.75 -1.06
CA VAL A 486 -7.69 -16.55 -1.73
C VAL A 486 -7.49 -16.52 -3.25
N VAL A 487 -6.66 -17.40 -3.80
CA VAL A 487 -6.52 -17.57 -5.26
C VAL A 487 -7.72 -18.27 -5.89
N ASP A 488 -8.60 -18.88 -5.08
CA ASP A 488 -9.82 -19.50 -5.58
C ASP A 488 -10.84 -18.47 -6.00
N ARG A 489 -11.40 -18.66 -7.21
CA ARG A 489 -12.36 -17.71 -7.80
C ARG A 489 -13.62 -17.45 -6.97
N TYR A 490 -14.01 -18.39 -6.11
CA TYR A 490 -15.20 -18.26 -5.26
C TYR A 490 -14.91 -17.60 -3.90
N ILE A 491 -13.64 -17.40 -3.55
CA ILE A 491 -13.21 -16.81 -2.29
C ILE A 491 -12.75 -15.36 -2.52
N ASP A 492 -13.49 -14.37 -2.00
CA ASP A 492 -13.10 -12.97 -2.05
C ASP A 492 -12.19 -12.58 -0.88
N GLN A 493 -12.58 -12.98 0.35
CA GLN A 493 -11.79 -12.75 1.56
C GLN A 493 -11.86 -13.99 2.44
N ILE A 494 -10.80 -14.23 3.23
CA ILE A 494 -10.75 -15.34 4.17
C ILE A 494 -9.99 -14.93 5.42
N SER A 495 -10.46 -15.36 6.58
CA SER A 495 -9.78 -15.23 7.86
C SER A 495 -9.70 -16.58 8.56
N ILE A 496 -8.48 -17.00 8.85
CA ILE A 496 -8.22 -18.24 9.60
C ILE A 496 -8.48 -18.02 11.08
N ILE A 497 -9.12 -18.99 11.71
CA ILE A 497 -9.39 -19.08 13.14
C ILE A 497 -8.73 -20.36 13.67
N ALA A 498 -7.78 -20.25 14.60
CA ALA A 498 -7.06 -21.41 15.15
C ALA A 498 -6.47 -21.16 16.56
N ASP A 499 -6.36 -19.87 16.97
CA ASP A 499 -5.71 -19.53 18.24
C ASP A 499 -6.47 -20.10 19.42
N GLU A 500 -5.76 -20.86 20.28
CA GLU A 500 -6.31 -21.61 21.42
C GLU A 500 -7.41 -22.62 21.06
N ARG A 501 -7.61 -22.94 19.76
CA ARG A 501 -8.65 -23.86 19.26
C ARG A 501 -8.11 -25.27 19.00
N LYS A 502 -9.03 -26.26 18.99
CA LYS A 502 -8.69 -27.68 18.79
C LYS A 502 -8.21 -27.97 17.35
N PHE A 503 -8.66 -27.20 16.37
CA PHE A 503 -8.33 -27.35 14.95
C PHE A 503 -8.50 -26.01 14.22
N VAL A 504 -8.01 -25.94 12.98
CA VAL A 504 -8.14 -24.77 12.11
C VAL A 504 -9.54 -24.69 11.53
N SER A 505 -10.17 -23.51 11.62
CA SER A 505 -11.41 -23.16 10.92
C SER A 505 -11.25 -21.84 10.19
N ALA A 506 -12.26 -21.43 9.41
CA ALA A 506 -12.20 -20.20 8.62
C ALA A 506 -13.54 -19.47 8.55
N LEU A 507 -13.48 -18.14 8.58
CA LEU A 507 -14.54 -17.25 8.11
C LEU A 507 -14.25 -16.88 6.66
N ILE A 508 -15.19 -17.09 5.76
CA ILE A 508 -14.99 -16.91 4.31
C ILE A 508 -16.05 -15.94 3.76
N ILE A 509 -15.59 -14.95 3.06
CA ILE A 509 -16.42 -14.08 2.23
C ILE A 509 -16.40 -14.64 0.81
N PRO A 510 -17.54 -15.11 0.31
CA PRO A 510 -17.65 -15.58 -1.06
C PRO A 510 -17.56 -14.46 -2.10
N GLU A 511 -17.10 -14.78 -3.31
CA GLU A 511 -17.38 -13.94 -4.47
C GLU A 511 -18.87 -14.11 -4.87
N TYR A 512 -19.70 -13.25 -4.31
CA TYR A 512 -21.17 -13.39 -4.38
C TYR A 512 -21.73 -13.49 -5.79
N LYS A 513 -21.12 -12.79 -6.76
CA LYS A 513 -21.55 -12.87 -8.16
C LYS A 513 -21.43 -14.30 -8.67
N LEU A 514 -20.29 -14.93 -8.44
CA LEU A 514 -20.02 -16.29 -8.93
C LEU A 514 -20.86 -17.33 -8.20
N VAL A 515 -21.16 -17.13 -6.92
CA VAL A 515 -22.05 -18.01 -6.16
C VAL A 515 -23.48 -17.92 -6.70
N LYS A 516 -23.99 -16.72 -7.01
CA LYS A 516 -25.30 -16.53 -7.66
C LYS A 516 -25.37 -17.19 -9.05
N GLU A 517 -24.33 -17.05 -9.85
CA GLU A 517 -24.23 -17.70 -11.17
C GLU A 517 -24.23 -19.23 -11.05
N TYR A 518 -23.51 -19.77 -10.05
CA TYR A 518 -23.53 -21.21 -9.76
C TYR A 518 -24.92 -21.68 -9.34
N ALA A 519 -25.58 -20.96 -8.43
CA ALA A 519 -26.92 -21.27 -7.97
C ALA A 519 -27.93 -21.28 -9.14
N ALA A 520 -27.89 -20.26 -9.99
CA ALA A 520 -28.74 -20.18 -11.19
C ALA A 520 -28.51 -21.37 -12.13
N LYS A 521 -27.25 -21.74 -12.37
CA LYS A 521 -26.88 -22.88 -13.21
C LYS A 521 -27.35 -24.23 -12.64
N LYS A 522 -27.41 -24.34 -11.31
CA LYS A 522 -27.85 -25.55 -10.60
C LYS A 522 -29.34 -25.55 -10.31
N GLY A 523 -30.08 -24.46 -10.61
CA GLY A 523 -31.50 -24.33 -10.30
C GLY A 523 -31.78 -24.20 -8.81
N ILE A 524 -30.84 -23.74 -8.00
CA ILE A 524 -30.99 -23.54 -6.55
C ILE A 524 -31.85 -22.31 -6.30
N ARG A 525 -32.98 -22.50 -5.59
CA ARG A 525 -33.88 -21.40 -5.19
C ARG A 525 -33.48 -20.87 -3.82
N TYR A 526 -33.52 -19.57 -3.66
CA TYR A 526 -33.20 -18.86 -2.40
C TYR A 526 -33.90 -17.49 -2.38
N GLU A 527 -34.19 -16.99 -1.20
CA GLU A 527 -34.82 -15.67 -1.00
C GLU A 527 -33.80 -14.61 -0.57
N SER A 528 -32.74 -15.00 0.14
CA SER A 528 -31.70 -14.10 0.61
C SER A 528 -30.29 -14.68 0.40
N MET A 529 -29.26 -13.83 0.53
CA MET A 529 -27.87 -14.29 0.46
C MET A 529 -27.56 -15.22 1.63
N GLU A 530 -28.05 -14.91 2.81
CA GLU A 530 -27.88 -15.72 4.02
C GLU A 530 -28.42 -17.14 3.81
N GLU A 531 -29.61 -17.27 3.21
CA GLU A 531 -30.18 -18.56 2.89
C GLU A 531 -29.34 -19.30 1.83
N LEU A 532 -28.93 -18.59 0.77
CA LEU A 532 -28.13 -19.20 -0.29
C LEU A 532 -26.84 -19.81 0.27
N LEU A 533 -26.13 -19.10 1.14
CA LEU A 533 -24.85 -19.53 1.70
C LEU A 533 -24.99 -20.71 2.68
N GLN A 534 -26.20 -21.02 3.13
CA GLN A 534 -26.49 -22.19 3.98
C GLN A 534 -26.96 -23.42 3.18
N LYS A 535 -27.17 -23.30 1.86
CA LYS A 535 -27.57 -24.44 1.03
C LYS A 535 -26.46 -25.49 0.98
N PRO A 536 -26.79 -26.78 1.14
CA PRO A 536 -25.79 -27.86 1.11
C PRO A 536 -24.92 -27.82 -0.14
N GLU A 537 -25.50 -27.54 -1.30
CA GLU A 537 -24.80 -27.50 -2.59
C GLU A 537 -23.73 -26.40 -2.64
N ILE A 538 -23.95 -25.30 -1.92
CA ILE A 538 -22.98 -24.20 -1.80
C ILE A 538 -21.87 -24.57 -0.80
N ILE A 539 -22.26 -25.14 0.34
CA ILE A 539 -21.28 -25.63 1.34
C ILE A 539 -20.36 -26.69 0.72
N ASP A 540 -20.93 -27.66 -0.01
CA ASP A 540 -20.17 -28.72 -0.68
C ASP A 540 -19.23 -28.16 -1.76
N LEU A 541 -19.68 -27.14 -2.52
CA LEU A 541 -18.83 -26.43 -3.48
C LEU A 541 -17.57 -25.86 -2.79
N PHE A 542 -17.73 -25.13 -1.70
CA PHE A 542 -16.59 -24.54 -0.98
C PHE A 542 -15.73 -25.61 -0.33
N LYS A 543 -16.32 -26.64 0.24
CA LYS A 543 -15.60 -27.76 0.85
C LYS A 543 -14.69 -28.46 -0.17
N GLU A 544 -15.20 -28.84 -1.33
CA GLU A 544 -14.42 -29.47 -2.41
C GLU A 544 -13.23 -28.61 -2.83
N ARG A 545 -13.44 -27.29 -2.95
CA ARG A 545 -12.39 -26.35 -3.35
C ARG A 545 -11.32 -26.18 -2.28
N ILE A 546 -11.73 -26.02 -1.03
CA ILE A 546 -10.81 -25.92 0.11
C ILE A 546 -10.01 -27.21 0.23
N ASP A 547 -10.66 -28.39 0.19
CA ASP A 547 -9.99 -29.68 0.28
C ASP A 547 -8.96 -29.89 -0.82
N THR A 548 -9.24 -29.41 -2.04
CA THR A 548 -8.29 -29.46 -3.17
C THR A 548 -7.07 -28.56 -2.93
N LEU A 549 -7.27 -27.34 -2.46
CA LEU A 549 -6.20 -26.36 -2.30
C LEU A 549 -5.32 -26.62 -1.08
N GLN A 550 -5.87 -27.22 -0.04
CA GLN A 550 -5.15 -27.48 1.23
C GLN A 550 -4.40 -28.81 1.27
N GLN A 551 -4.41 -29.63 0.24
CA GLN A 551 -3.74 -30.95 0.20
C GLN A 551 -2.25 -30.91 0.55
N GLN A 552 -1.58 -29.78 0.27
CA GLN A 552 -0.15 -29.63 0.54
C GLN A 552 0.16 -29.18 1.98
N PHE A 553 -0.85 -28.76 2.76
CA PHE A 553 -0.66 -28.39 4.15
C PHE A 553 -0.60 -29.61 5.07
N ALA A 554 0.14 -29.48 6.16
CA ALA A 554 0.14 -30.48 7.20
C ALA A 554 -1.29 -30.68 7.75
N HIS A 555 -1.60 -31.89 8.18
CA HIS A 555 -2.97 -32.24 8.59
C HIS A 555 -3.52 -31.32 9.70
N TYR A 556 -2.66 -30.81 10.58
CA TYR A 556 -3.05 -29.89 11.66
C TYR A 556 -3.25 -28.45 11.19
N GLU A 557 -2.80 -28.07 9.98
CA GLU A 557 -2.97 -26.77 9.34
C GLU A 557 -4.22 -26.73 8.45
N GLN A 558 -4.81 -27.88 8.15
CA GLN A 558 -5.97 -27.97 7.27
C GLN A 558 -7.24 -27.50 7.95
N ILE A 559 -8.01 -26.68 7.24
CA ILE A 559 -9.32 -26.20 7.67
C ILE A 559 -10.28 -27.39 7.79
N LYS A 560 -10.85 -27.56 8.96
CA LYS A 560 -11.82 -28.61 9.25
C LYS A 560 -13.26 -28.14 9.16
N ARG A 561 -13.51 -26.89 9.50
CA ARG A 561 -14.83 -26.26 9.42
C ARG A 561 -14.70 -24.82 8.94
N PHE A 562 -15.73 -24.31 8.30
CA PHE A 562 -15.78 -22.92 7.85
C PHE A 562 -17.20 -22.37 7.90
N THR A 563 -17.31 -21.05 7.94
CA THR A 563 -18.59 -20.33 7.83
C THR A 563 -18.51 -19.34 6.67
N LEU A 564 -19.50 -19.39 5.78
CA LEU A 564 -19.67 -18.42 4.69
C LEU A 564 -20.45 -17.22 5.22
N LEU A 565 -19.90 -16.02 5.06
CA LEU A 565 -20.51 -14.79 5.55
C LEU A 565 -21.23 -14.02 4.44
N PRO A 566 -22.40 -13.41 4.72
CA PRO A 566 -23.22 -12.73 3.71
C PRO A 566 -22.76 -11.30 3.40
N HIS A 567 -21.81 -10.77 4.15
CA HIS A 567 -21.31 -9.41 3.99
C HIS A 567 -19.77 -9.40 3.99
N PRO A 568 -19.12 -8.60 3.12
CA PRO A 568 -17.67 -8.48 3.09
C PRO A 568 -17.15 -7.86 4.39
N PHE A 569 -15.91 -8.18 4.80
CA PHE A 569 -15.24 -7.44 5.88
C PHE A 569 -15.11 -5.97 5.50
N SER A 570 -15.32 -5.07 6.46
CA SER A 570 -15.33 -3.64 6.18
C SER A 570 -14.57 -2.79 7.21
N MET A 571 -14.15 -1.61 6.76
CA MET A 571 -13.52 -0.60 7.63
C MET A 571 -14.54 0.04 8.57
N GLU A 572 -15.79 0.23 8.12
CA GLU A 572 -16.87 0.84 8.90
C GLU A 572 -17.19 -0.01 10.14
N ARG A 573 -17.14 -1.35 10.03
CA ARG A 573 -17.29 -2.26 11.16
C ARG A 573 -15.99 -2.48 11.94
N GLY A 574 -14.92 -1.75 11.56
CA GLY A 574 -13.61 -1.86 12.19
C GLY A 574 -12.86 -3.17 11.91
N GLU A 575 -13.34 -4.01 11.00
CA GLU A 575 -12.81 -5.34 10.70
C GLU A 575 -11.54 -5.31 9.85
N LEU A 576 -11.38 -4.24 9.08
CA LEU A 576 -10.19 -3.97 8.27
C LEU A 576 -9.46 -2.73 8.79
N THR A 577 -8.14 -2.73 8.60
CA THR A 577 -7.33 -1.52 8.75
C THR A 577 -7.54 -0.59 7.55
N ASN A 578 -7.07 0.65 7.64
CA ASN A 578 -7.07 1.60 6.51
C ASN A 578 -6.26 1.09 5.28
N THR A 579 -5.42 0.09 5.48
CA THR A 579 -4.67 -0.62 4.43
C THR A 579 -5.30 -1.95 4.03
N LEU A 580 -6.57 -2.17 4.38
CA LEU A 580 -7.37 -3.36 4.08
C LEU A 580 -6.82 -4.67 4.69
N LYS A 581 -6.00 -4.58 5.74
CA LYS A 581 -5.55 -5.75 6.50
C LYS A 581 -6.60 -6.14 7.54
N ILE A 582 -6.81 -7.43 7.71
CA ILE A 582 -7.76 -8.00 8.67
C ILE A 582 -7.34 -7.66 10.11
N LYS A 583 -8.27 -7.13 10.90
CA LYS A 583 -8.15 -6.97 12.36
C LYS A 583 -8.77 -8.17 13.05
N ARG A 584 -7.98 -9.22 13.25
CA ARG A 584 -8.46 -10.52 13.79
C ARG A 584 -9.19 -10.41 15.11
N ASN A 585 -8.71 -9.57 16.03
CA ASN A 585 -9.38 -9.36 17.32
C ASN A 585 -10.81 -8.82 17.17
N VAL A 586 -11.03 -7.95 16.17
CA VAL A 586 -12.36 -7.40 15.87
C VAL A 586 -13.23 -8.47 15.23
N LEU A 587 -12.69 -9.23 14.26
CA LEU A 587 -13.43 -10.35 13.66
C LEU A 587 -13.84 -11.39 14.70
N ASN A 588 -12.92 -11.80 15.57
CA ASN A 588 -13.22 -12.77 16.63
C ASN A 588 -14.33 -12.29 17.57
N LYS A 589 -14.43 -10.97 17.80
CA LYS A 589 -15.50 -10.39 18.60
C LYS A 589 -16.81 -10.28 17.83
N ASN A 590 -16.76 -9.77 16.60
CA ASN A 590 -17.96 -9.53 15.79
C ASN A 590 -18.66 -10.82 15.37
N TYR A 591 -17.89 -11.88 15.13
CA TYR A 591 -18.38 -13.20 14.66
C TYR A 591 -18.20 -14.30 15.71
N ALA A 592 -18.24 -13.93 17.01
CA ALA A 592 -18.04 -14.89 18.09
C ALA A 592 -19.02 -16.06 18.06
N ALA A 593 -20.30 -15.79 17.73
CA ALA A 593 -21.32 -16.83 17.65
C ALA A 593 -21.07 -17.82 16.50
N GLU A 594 -20.72 -17.32 15.31
CA GLU A 594 -20.36 -18.12 14.14
C GLU A 594 -19.09 -18.95 14.39
N ILE A 595 -18.13 -18.36 15.08
CA ILE A 595 -16.88 -19.02 15.45
C ILE A 595 -17.17 -20.15 16.43
N GLU A 596 -17.87 -19.90 17.54
CA GLU A 596 -18.18 -20.95 18.52
C GLU A 596 -18.95 -22.11 17.90
N LYS A 597 -19.93 -21.82 17.03
CA LYS A 597 -20.69 -22.85 16.31
C LYS A 597 -19.81 -23.79 15.48
N MET A 598 -18.66 -23.29 14.95
CA MET A 598 -17.70 -24.15 14.24
C MET A 598 -16.97 -25.14 15.15
N TYR A 599 -16.96 -24.91 16.46
CA TYR A 599 -16.27 -25.75 17.46
C TYR A 599 -17.22 -26.56 18.36
N GLU A 600 -18.55 -26.34 18.21
CA GLU A 600 -19.55 -27.21 18.82
C GLU A 600 -19.48 -28.62 18.22
N GLU A 601 -19.69 -29.68 19.07
CA GLU A 601 -19.57 -31.08 18.66
C GLU A 601 -20.69 -31.53 17.72
#